data_cace84e562e63990bd8c30bd08717eb6
#
_entry.id   cace84e562e63990bd8c30bd08717eb6
#
_cell.length_a   1.000
_cell.length_b   1.000
_cell.length_c   1.000
_cell.angle_alpha   90.00
_cell.angle_beta   90.00
_cell.angle_gamma   90.00
#
_symmetry.space_group_name_H-M   'P 1'
#
loop_
_entity.id
_entity.type
_entity.pdbx_description
1 polymer ?
#
loop_
_entity_poly.entity_id
_entity_poly.type
_entity_poly.pdbx_seq_one_letter_code
_entity_poly.pdbx_strand_id
1 'polypeptide(L)'
;MLRRAAEGVLVHQSELLENNAVVVQGGTGVLLVDPGLTGGELACLADDLRELGQPVVAGFATHPDWDHALWHAELGDVPRYGTAHCAAYLRDLLSDADWETRLAEGLPPEIADDVPLGLFGRVTGLPAGTAYLPWDGPRIRIIEHPAHAPGHAALLIEERGVLVAGDMLSDVLVPMFDDTADPVEDYLTGLRLLEAAAANVEILVPGHGSVGTDQTRARISLDRAYVLALRDGREPDDPRIGPSAKPGWEWVRDLHEGQARKIARTSG
;
A
#
# COMPACT_ATOMS: atom_id res chain seq x y z
N MET A 1 -9.11 11.75 -11.03
CA MET A 1 -8.54 13.13 -11.07
C MET A 1 -7.43 13.26 -10.03
N LEU A 2 -6.24 13.67 -10.45
CA LEU A 2 -5.06 13.86 -9.58
C LEU A 2 -5.26 15.04 -8.62
N ARG A 3 -4.97 14.84 -7.34
CA ARG A 3 -4.98 15.88 -6.30
C ARG A 3 -3.58 16.09 -5.78
N ARG A 4 -3.19 17.34 -5.59
CA ARG A 4 -1.86 17.67 -5.05
C ARG A 4 -1.79 17.38 -3.55
N ALA A 5 -0.89 16.50 -3.14
CA ALA A 5 -0.58 16.22 -1.74
C ALA A 5 0.57 17.12 -1.25
N ALA A 6 1.64 17.25 -2.03
CA ALA A 6 2.78 18.14 -1.78
C ALA A 6 3.31 18.70 -3.11
N GLU A 7 4.36 19.52 -3.06
CA GLU A 7 5.02 19.97 -4.28
C GLU A 7 5.62 18.77 -5.03
N GLY A 8 5.21 18.57 -6.30
CA GLY A 8 5.66 17.45 -7.12
C GLY A 8 5.18 16.07 -6.65
N VAL A 9 4.19 16.01 -5.75
CA VAL A 9 3.54 14.76 -5.33
C VAL A 9 2.03 14.90 -5.46
N LEU A 10 1.46 14.06 -6.31
CA LEU A 10 0.04 14.00 -6.58
C LEU A 10 -0.52 12.65 -6.16
N VAL A 11 -1.80 12.59 -5.83
CA VAL A 11 -2.50 11.36 -5.47
C VAL A 11 -3.78 11.25 -6.29
N HIS A 12 -3.96 10.08 -6.91
CA HIS A 12 -5.26 9.63 -7.40
C HIS A 12 -5.86 8.71 -6.35
N GLN A 13 -7.06 9.01 -5.87
CA GLN A 13 -7.78 8.15 -4.96
C GLN A 13 -8.93 7.46 -5.69
N SER A 14 -8.95 6.14 -5.63
CA SER A 14 -10.03 5.31 -6.15
C SER A 14 -11.33 5.54 -5.38
N GLU A 15 -12.47 5.40 -6.05
CA GLU A 15 -13.77 5.33 -5.38
C GLU A 15 -13.94 4.00 -4.63
N LEU A 16 -13.36 2.94 -5.17
CA LEU A 16 -13.35 1.62 -4.53
C LEU A 16 -12.19 1.52 -3.56
N LEU A 17 -12.47 1.07 -2.32
CA LEU A 17 -11.50 0.89 -1.24
C LEU A 17 -10.66 2.15 -0.91
N GLU A 18 -10.98 3.30 -1.47
CA GLU A 18 -10.20 4.54 -1.31
C GLU A 18 -8.68 4.31 -1.49
N ASN A 19 -8.32 3.41 -2.42
CA ASN A 19 -6.93 3.10 -2.73
C ASN A 19 -6.22 4.34 -3.30
N ASN A 20 -4.98 4.58 -2.88
CA ASN A 20 -4.22 5.77 -3.23
C ASN A 20 -3.06 5.42 -4.18
N ALA A 21 -3.22 5.75 -5.45
CA ALA A 21 -2.10 5.79 -6.40
C ALA A 21 -1.30 7.09 -6.22
N VAL A 22 0.02 6.97 -6.06
CA VAL A 22 0.89 8.15 -5.84
C VAL A 22 1.76 8.42 -7.05
N VAL A 23 1.71 9.67 -7.52
CA VAL A 23 2.52 10.17 -8.65
C VAL A 23 3.58 11.11 -8.10
N VAL A 24 4.85 10.77 -8.30
CA VAL A 24 5.99 11.61 -7.91
C VAL A 24 6.66 12.18 -9.15
N GLN A 25 6.72 13.51 -9.26
CA GLN A 25 7.34 14.20 -10.39
C GLN A 25 8.87 14.17 -10.26
N GLY A 26 9.53 13.74 -11.34
CA GLY A 26 10.98 13.70 -11.48
C GLY A 26 11.50 14.61 -12.59
N GLY A 27 12.76 14.41 -12.97
CA GLY A 27 13.42 15.21 -13.99
C GLY A 27 12.95 14.90 -15.41
N THR A 28 12.69 13.63 -15.72
CA THR A 28 12.36 13.16 -17.08
C THR A 28 10.94 12.62 -17.21
N GLY A 29 10.18 12.53 -16.11
CA GLY A 29 8.84 12.02 -16.05
C GLY A 29 8.42 11.73 -14.61
N VAL A 30 7.45 10.84 -14.43
CA VAL A 30 6.90 10.50 -13.12
C VAL A 30 7.23 9.07 -12.70
N LEU A 31 7.43 8.88 -11.39
CA LEU A 31 7.30 7.59 -10.74
C LEU A 31 5.85 7.40 -10.33
N LEU A 32 5.29 6.22 -10.60
CA LEU A 32 3.95 5.83 -10.19
C LEU A 32 4.04 4.73 -9.14
N VAL A 33 3.42 4.96 -7.97
CA VAL A 33 3.37 3.99 -6.87
C VAL A 33 1.95 3.50 -6.71
N ASP A 34 1.76 2.17 -6.67
CA ASP A 34 0.49 1.49 -6.44
C ASP A 34 -0.64 2.04 -7.34
N PRO A 35 -0.64 1.77 -8.64
CA PRO A 35 -1.35 2.59 -9.63
C PRO A 35 -2.87 2.51 -9.63
N GLY A 36 -3.49 1.61 -8.90
CA GLY A 36 -4.97 1.55 -8.80
C GLY A 36 -5.54 0.17 -9.08
N LEU A 37 -6.87 0.07 -9.17
CA LEU A 37 -7.66 -1.15 -9.02
C LEU A 37 -8.25 -1.67 -10.33
N THR A 38 -8.97 -0.83 -11.08
CA THR A 38 -9.72 -1.26 -12.26
C THR A 38 -9.10 -0.75 -13.55
N GLY A 39 -9.40 -1.44 -14.66
CA GLY A 39 -8.94 -1.02 -15.98
C GLY A 39 -9.41 0.38 -16.33
N GLY A 40 -10.66 0.73 -16.01
CA GLY A 40 -11.21 2.05 -16.22
C GLY A 40 -10.48 3.15 -15.42
N GLU A 41 -10.17 2.90 -14.15
CA GLU A 41 -9.40 3.84 -13.32
C GLU A 41 -7.97 4.04 -13.82
N LEU A 42 -7.30 2.94 -14.17
CA LEU A 42 -5.94 2.97 -14.68
C LEU A 42 -5.83 3.71 -16.01
N ALA A 43 -6.84 3.57 -16.89
CA ALA A 43 -6.94 4.34 -18.13
C ALA A 43 -7.17 5.84 -17.84
N CYS A 44 -8.06 6.19 -16.91
CA CYS A 44 -8.28 7.57 -16.48
C CYS A 44 -7.00 8.19 -15.86
N LEU A 45 -6.26 7.42 -15.07
CA LEU A 45 -4.97 7.87 -14.52
C LEU A 45 -3.95 8.13 -15.64
N ALA A 46 -3.89 7.27 -16.66
CA ALA A 46 -3.03 7.47 -17.81
C ALA A 46 -3.41 8.72 -18.60
N ASP A 47 -4.71 9.04 -18.73
CA ASP A 47 -5.20 10.28 -19.33
C ASP A 47 -4.78 11.51 -18.51
N ASP A 48 -4.99 11.51 -17.20
CA ASP A 48 -4.55 12.56 -16.28
C ASP A 48 -3.03 12.83 -16.42
N LEU A 49 -2.22 11.76 -16.53
CA LEU A 49 -0.77 11.88 -16.70
C LEU A 49 -0.38 12.45 -18.08
N ARG A 50 -1.09 12.08 -19.14
CA ARG A 50 -0.91 12.68 -20.46
C ARG A 50 -1.25 14.17 -20.48
N GLU A 51 -2.32 14.58 -19.81
CA GLU A 51 -2.69 16.01 -19.66
C GLU A 51 -1.63 16.76 -18.83
N LEU A 52 -1.03 16.11 -17.82
CA LEU A 52 0.09 16.67 -17.05
C LEU A 52 1.36 16.86 -17.92
N GLY A 53 1.43 16.22 -19.08
CA GLY A 53 2.57 16.31 -20.01
C GLY A 53 3.83 15.60 -19.49
N GLN A 54 3.69 14.65 -18.56
CA GLN A 54 4.81 13.90 -17.99
C GLN A 54 4.61 12.39 -18.20
N PRO A 55 5.52 11.71 -18.92
CA PRO A 55 5.44 10.26 -19.09
C PRO A 55 5.72 9.54 -17.78
N VAL A 56 5.11 8.36 -17.59
CA VAL A 56 5.56 7.41 -16.57
C VAL A 56 6.93 6.89 -16.97
N VAL A 57 7.91 6.94 -16.09
CA VAL A 57 9.28 6.45 -16.33
C VAL A 57 9.69 5.31 -15.41
N ALA A 58 8.97 5.11 -14.32
CA ALA A 58 9.14 4.00 -13.40
C ALA A 58 7.84 3.72 -12.62
N GLY A 59 7.68 2.49 -12.13
CA GLY A 59 6.66 2.10 -11.17
C GLY A 59 7.27 1.51 -9.91
N PHE A 60 6.51 1.52 -8.81
CA PHE A 60 6.84 0.82 -7.57
C PHE A 60 5.58 0.21 -6.97
N ALA A 61 5.64 -1.06 -6.57
CA ALA A 61 4.63 -1.72 -5.76
C ALA A 61 5.12 -1.77 -4.31
N THR A 62 4.34 -1.21 -3.39
CA THR A 62 4.69 -1.20 -1.95
C THR A 62 4.68 -2.61 -1.38
N HIS A 63 3.78 -3.46 -1.86
CA HIS A 63 3.64 -4.85 -1.43
C HIS A 63 2.92 -5.69 -2.51
N PRO A 64 2.84 -7.04 -2.37
CA PRO A 64 2.40 -7.92 -3.44
C PRO A 64 0.88 -8.07 -3.57
N ASP A 65 0.06 -7.34 -2.83
CA ASP A 65 -1.38 -7.45 -2.91
C ASP A 65 -1.91 -6.97 -4.27
N TRP A 66 -3.05 -7.53 -4.69
CA TRP A 66 -3.55 -7.33 -6.06
C TRP A 66 -3.79 -5.86 -6.39
N ASP A 67 -4.29 -5.10 -5.47
CA ASP A 67 -4.63 -3.69 -5.62
C ASP A 67 -3.42 -2.72 -5.53
N HIS A 68 -2.21 -3.26 -5.29
CA HIS A 68 -0.95 -2.51 -5.27
C HIS A 68 0.02 -2.94 -6.38
N ALA A 69 -0.12 -4.17 -6.90
CA ALA A 69 0.78 -4.73 -7.90
C ALA A 69 0.17 -4.81 -9.33
N LEU A 70 -1.01 -4.21 -9.55
CA LEU A 70 -1.63 -4.07 -10.87
C LEU A 70 -0.86 -3.10 -11.77
N TRP A 71 -1.08 -3.23 -13.07
CA TRP A 71 -0.55 -2.33 -14.09
C TRP A 71 -1.42 -2.34 -15.34
N HIS A 72 -1.46 -1.22 -16.06
CA HIS A 72 -2.19 -1.10 -17.31
C HIS A 72 -1.26 -0.73 -18.47
N ALA A 73 -1.56 -1.22 -19.66
CA ALA A 73 -0.72 -0.98 -20.84
C ALA A 73 -0.56 0.50 -21.19
N GLU A 74 -1.59 1.32 -20.92
CA GLU A 74 -1.57 2.76 -21.18
C GLU A 74 -0.59 3.54 -20.27
N LEU A 75 -0.14 2.95 -19.16
CA LEU A 75 0.90 3.50 -18.31
C LEU A 75 2.31 3.28 -18.88
N GLY A 76 2.43 2.56 -19.98
CA GLY A 76 3.67 2.27 -20.68
C GLY A 76 4.41 1.03 -20.16
N ASP A 77 5.38 0.58 -20.99
CA ASP A 77 6.29 -0.52 -20.61
C ASP A 77 7.56 0.09 -20.00
N VAL A 78 7.53 0.26 -18.69
CA VAL A 78 8.60 0.89 -17.91
C VAL A 78 9.06 -0.04 -16.79
N PRO A 79 10.28 0.16 -16.23
CA PRO A 79 10.72 -0.59 -15.07
C PRO A 79 9.74 -0.44 -13.90
N ARG A 80 9.29 -1.57 -13.35
CA ARG A 80 8.46 -1.62 -12.15
C ARG A 80 9.21 -2.31 -11.05
N TYR A 81 9.35 -1.66 -9.92
CA TYR A 81 10.17 -2.10 -8.81
C TYR A 81 9.33 -2.53 -7.62
N GLY A 82 9.90 -3.33 -6.77
CA GLY A 82 9.47 -3.68 -5.43
C GLY A 82 10.67 -4.13 -4.63
N THR A 83 10.48 -4.50 -3.37
CA THR A 83 11.54 -5.12 -2.60
C THR A 83 11.92 -6.49 -3.19
N ALA A 84 13.08 -7.01 -2.83
CA ALA A 84 13.48 -8.36 -3.25
C ALA A 84 12.45 -9.42 -2.82
N HIS A 85 11.90 -9.27 -1.61
CA HIS A 85 10.94 -10.21 -1.04
C HIS A 85 9.57 -10.09 -1.71
N CYS A 86 9.05 -8.89 -1.93
CA CYS A 86 7.82 -8.64 -2.69
C CYS A 86 7.89 -9.29 -4.08
N ALA A 87 8.96 -9.03 -4.84
CA ALA A 87 9.14 -9.60 -6.17
C ALA A 87 9.32 -11.13 -6.16
N ALA A 88 9.93 -11.68 -5.12
CA ALA A 88 10.04 -13.13 -4.98
C ALA A 88 8.66 -13.76 -4.73
N TYR A 89 7.89 -13.20 -3.84
CA TYR A 89 6.52 -13.66 -3.56
C TYR A 89 5.63 -13.61 -4.82
N LEU A 90 5.63 -12.49 -5.54
CA LEU A 90 4.87 -12.36 -6.79
C LEU A 90 5.31 -13.38 -7.85
N ARG A 91 6.61 -13.59 -8.01
CA ARG A 91 7.13 -14.61 -8.94
C ARG A 91 6.66 -16.01 -8.57
N ASP A 92 6.68 -16.36 -7.29
CA ASP A 92 6.24 -17.66 -6.80
C ASP A 92 4.72 -17.81 -7.00
N LEU A 93 3.93 -16.78 -6.70
CA LEU A 93 2.49 -16.74 -6.97
C LEU A 93 2.19 -16.95 -8.46
N LEU A 94 2.84 -16.18 -9.34
CA LEU A 94 2.65 -16.25 -10.80
C LEU A 94 3.17 -17.55 -11.44
N SER A 95 3.95 -18.34 -10.73
CA SER A 95 4.43 -19.65 -11.19
C SER A 95 3.38 -20.76 -11.09
N ASP A 96 2.33 -20.54 -10.31
CA ASP A 96 1.19 -21.46 -10.20
C ASP A 96 0.28 -21.28 -11.42
N ALA A 97 -0.06 -22.39 -12.08
CA ALA A 97 -0.87 -22.35 -13.31
C ALA A 97 -2.27 -21.78 -13.10
N ASP A 98 -2.82 -21.88 -11.88
CA ASP A 98 -4.17 -21.48 -11.52
C ASP A 98 -4.21 -20.14 -10.77
N TRP A 99 -3.10 -19.39 -10.71
CA TRP A 99 -3.01 -18.17 -9.92
C TRP A 99 -4.06 -17.10 -10.31
N GLU A 100 -4.30 -16.93 -11.62
CA GLU A 100 -5.23 -15.93 -12.14
C GLU A 100 -6.68 -16.27 -11.74
N THR A 101 -7.06 -17.54 -11.86
CA THR A 101 -8.39 -18.02 -11.45
C THR A 101 -8.59 -17.83 -9.95
N ARG A 102 -7.61 -18.21 -9.11
CA ARG A 102 -7.72 -18.05 -7.66
C ARG A 102 -7.76 -16.59 -7.22
N LEU A 103 -6.99 -15.74 -7.89
CA LEU A 103 -7.01 -14.30 -7.60
C LEU A 103 -8.38 -13.72 -7.99
N ALA A 104 -8.88 -14.05 -9.18
CA ALA A 104 -10.18 -13.58 -9.65
C ALA A 104 -11.36 -14.05 -8.76
N GLU A 105 -11.31 -15.28 -8.23
CA GLU A 105 -12.30 -15.80 -7.27
C GLU A 105 -12.29 -15.01 -5.94
N GLY A 106 -11.18 -14.39 -5.58
CA GLY A 106 -11.03 -13.57 -4.36
C GLY A 106 -11.46 -12.11 -4.54
N LEU A 107 -11.62 -11.64 -5.79
CA LEU A 107 -12.04 -10.28 -6.07
C LEU A 107 -13.53 -10.03 -5.78
N PRO A 108 -13.91 -8.80 -5.42
CA PRO A 108 -15.33 -8.44 -5.37
C PRO A 108 -16.00 -8.72 -6.73
N PRO A 109 -17.14 -9.45 -6.77
CA PRO A 109 -17.76 -9.86 -8.03
C PRO A 109 -18.12 -8.71 -8.97
N GLU A 110 -18.38 -7.51 -8.41
CA GLU A 110 -18.81 -6.33 -9.15
C GLU A 110 -17.67 -5.72 -9.99
N ILE A 111 -16.42 -6.05 -9.69
CA ILE A 111 -15.24 -5.49 -10.37
C ILE A 111 -14.34 -6.55 -11.00
N ALA A 112 -14.58 -7.84 -10.72
CA ALA A 112 -13.67 -8.93 -11.12
C ALA A 112 -13.34 -8.91 -12.62
N ASP A 113 -14.32 -8.58 -13.48
CA ASP A 113 -14.15 -8.50 -14.93
C ASP A 113 -13.38 -7.24 -15.38
N ASP A 114 -13.26 -6.20 -14.54
CA ASP A 114 -12.57 -4.93 -14.85
C ASP A 114 -11.16 -4.84 -14.24
N VAL A 115 -10.73 -5.83 -13.44
CA VAL A 115 -9.39 -5.88 -12.86
C VAL A 115 -8.39 -6.40 -13.90
N PRO A 116 -7.36 -5.60 -14.33
CA PRO A 116 -6.48 -5.96 -15.43
C PRO A 116 -5.33 -6.88 -14.98
N LEU A 117 -5.60 -8.17 -14.78
CA LEU A 117 -4.63 -9.14 -14.29
C LEU A 117 -3.46 -9.42 -15.26
N GLY A 118 -3.60 -9.13 -16.56
CA GLY A 118 -2.60 -9.48 -17.58
C GLY A 118 -1.18 -8.90 -17.35
N LEU A 119 -1.06 -7.81 -16.60
CA LEU A 119 0.22 -7.18 -16.25
C LEU A 119 0.48 -7.19 -14.73
N PHE A 120 -0.38 -7.86 -13.97
CA PHE A 120 -0.24 -8.01 -12.53
C PHE A 120 1.11 -8.62 -12.14
N GLY A 121 1.70 -8.13 -11.07
CA GLY A 121 2.86 -8.73 -10.40
C GLY A 121 4.16 -8.74 -11.21
N ARG A 122 4.22 -8.11 -12.39
CA ARG A 122 5.45 -8.01 -13.19
C ARG A 122 6.40 -6.98 -12.58
N VAL A 123 6.93 -7.29 -11.43
CA VAL A 123 7.78 -6.42 -10.60
C VAL A 123 9.21 -6.93 -10.59
N THR A 124 10.17 -6.03 -10.74
CA THR A 124 11.60 -6.30 -10.61
C THR A 124 12.03 -6.06 -9.17
N GLY A 125 12.54 -7.10 -8.50
CA GLY A 125 13.06 -6.99 -7.14
C GLY A 125 14.33 -6.16 -7.09
N LEU A 126 14.33 -5.11 -6.30
CA LEU A 126 15.55 -4.39 -5.95
C LEU A 126 16.45 -5.29 -5.08
N PRO A 127 17.77 -5.17 -5.16
CA PRO A 127 18.68 -5.92 -4.29
C PRO A 127 18.34 -5.72 -2.82
N ALA A 128 18.41 -6.77 -2.01
CA ALA A 128 18.15 -6.69 -0.58
C ALA A 128 19.00 -5.59 0.09
N GLY A 129 18.36 -4.79 0.94
CA GLY A 129 19.02 -3.66 1.60
C GLY A 129 19.20 -2.42 0.73
N THR A 130 18.58 -2.36 -0.46
CA THR A 130 18.56 -1.13 -1.27
C THR A 130 17.85 -0.03 -0.48
N ALA A 131 18.60 1.00 -0.11
CA ALA A 131 18.08 2.09 0.73
C ALA A 131 17.29 3.14 -0.06
N TYR A 132 17.58 3.31 -1.35
CA TYR A 132 16.96 4.34 -2.19
C TYR A 132 16.53 3.79 -3.53
N LEU A 133 15.40 4.28 -4.02
CA LEU A 133 14.89 3.91 -5.35
C LEU A 133 15.83 4.45 -6.44
N PRO A 134 16.26 3.60 -7.40
CA PRO A 134 17.11 4.01 -8.51
C PRO A 134 16.28 4.63 -9.65
N TRP A 135 15.97 5.93 -9.58
CA TRP A 135 15.23 6.67 -10.61
C TRP A 135 15.69 8.12 -10.72
N ASP A 136 15.26 8.84 -11.76
CA ASP A 136 15.64 10.24 -12.04
C ASP A 136 14.60 11.21 -11.43
N GLY A 137 14.71 11.43 -10.11
CA GLY A 137 13.78 12.30 -9.38
C GLY A 137 14.24 12.55 -7.95
N PRO A 138 13.35 13.11 -7.09
CA PRO A 138 13.65 13.30 -5.67
C PRO A 138 14.09 12.00 -5.01
N ARG A 139 14.92 12.13 -3.97
CA ARG A 139 15.38 10.95 -3.22
C ARG A 139 14.22 10.28 -2.51
N ILE A 140 14.01 9.01 -2.83
CA ILE A 140 12.98 8.18 -2.20
C ILE A 140 13.67 7.08 -1.42
N ARG A 141 13.58 7.16 -0.09
CA ARG A 141 14.10 6.13 0.80
C ARG A 141 13.08 5.01 0.92
N ILE A 142 13.54 3.78 0.73
CA ILE A 142 12.76 2.56 0.91
C ILE A 142 12.88 2.12 2.35
N ILE A 143 11.74 1.90 3.01
CA ILE A 143 11.64 1.43 4.40
C ILE A 143 10.94 0.08 4.37
N GLU A 144 11.72 -0.97 4.04
CA GLU A 144 11.22 -2.35 4.05
C GLU A 144 10.99 -2.81 5.48
N HIS A 145 9.87 -3.49 5.72
CA HIS A 145 9.49 -3.99 7.04
C HIS A 145 8.62 -5.26 6.92
N PRO A 146 8.55 -6.10 7.99
CA PRO A 146 7.83 -7.39 7.94
C PRO A 146 6.32 -7.28 8.20
N ALA A 147 5.78 -6.07 8.37
CA ALA A 147 4.35 -5.89 8.67
C ALA A 147 3.49 -6.06 7.44
N HIS A 148 2.27 -6.51 7.62
CA HIS A 148 1.16 -6.55 6.67
C HIS A 148 1.31 -7.61 5.57
N ALA A 149 2.34 -7.53 4.76
CA ALA A 149 2.52 -8.42 3.60
C ALA A 149 4.00 -8.73 3.32
N PRO A 150 4.33 -9.81 2.58
CA PRO A 150 5.70 -10.20 2.28
C PRO A 150 6.47 -9.08 1.54
N GLY A 151 7.53 -8.59 2.14
CA GLY A 151 8.39 -7.56 1.55
C GLY A 151 7.73 -6.21 1.41
N HIS A 152 6.76 -5.90 2.26
CA HIS A 152 6.12 -4.58 2.32
C HIS A 152 7.15 -3.48 2.56
N ALA A 153 7.01 -2.35 1.87
CA ALA A 153 7.87 -1.20 2.05
C ALA A 153 7.08 0.11 2.00
N ALA A 154 7.34 0.97 2.96
CA ALA A 154 6.95 2.37 2.84
C ALA A 154 8.03 3.16 2.09
N LEU A 155 7.61 4.24 1.43
CA LEU A 155 8.49 5.14 0.69
C LEU A 155 8.50 6.52 1.34
N LEU A 156 9.68 7.03 1.72
CA LEU A 156 9.84 8.38 2.19
C LEU A 156 10.46 9.26 1.10
N ILE A 157 9.68 10.20 0.59
CA ILE A 157 10.14 11.23 -0.36
C ILE A 157 10.76 12.35 0.48
N GLU A 158 12.08 12.25 0.70
CA GLU A 158 12.79 13.02 1.75
C GLU A 158 12.66 14.53 1.56
N GLU A 159 12.88 15.03 0.33
CA GLU A 159 12.83 16.47 0.05
C GLU A 159 11.42 17.07 0.06
N ARG A 160 10.40 16.23 0.11
CA ARG A 160 8.97 16.64 0.08
C ARG A 160 8.26 16.41 1.42
N GLY A 161 8.92 15.77 2.39
CA GLY A 161 8.31 15.41 3.66
C GLY A 161 7.09 14.50 3.52
N VAL A 162 7.05 13.64 2.48
CA VAL A 162 5.90 12.75 2.21
C VAL A 162 6.28 11.31 2.52
N LEU A 163 5.46 10.65 3.33
CA LEU A 163 5.53 9.21 3.59
C LEU A 163 4.38 8.50 2.86
N VAL A 164 4.70 7.65 1.89
CA VAL A 164 3.77 6.69 1.29
C VAL A 164 3.89 5.41 2.08
N ALA A 165 2.84 5.04 2.81
CA ALA A 165 2.92 4.02 3.85
C ALA A 165 2.53 2.61 3.36
N GLY A 166 2.03 2.45 2.12
CA GLY A 166 1.34 1.23 1.72
C GLY A 166 0.18 0.98 2.67
N ASP A 167 -0.15 -0.27 2.95
CA ASP A 167 -1.30 -0.64 3.79
C ASP A 167 -1.02 -0.55 5.29
N MET A 168 -0.32 0.49 5.66
CA MET A 168 -0.10 0.90 7.03
C MET A 168 -0.71 2.29 7.27
N LEU A 169 -1.07 2.57 8.52
CA LEU A 169 -1.49 3.89 8.97
C LEU A 169 -2.76 4.43 8.29
N SER A 170 -3.65 3.54 7.87
CA SER A 170 -4.96 3.90 7.32
C SER A 170 -5.90 4.47 8.39
N ASP A 171 -6.80 5.37 7.99
CA ASP A 171 -7.90 5.85 8.85
C ASP A 171 -9.22 5.09 8.63
N VAL A 172 -9.23 4.16 7.69
CA VAL A 172 -10.41 3.34 7.35
C VAL A 172 -10.17 1.84 7.59
N LEU A 173 -8.94 1.34 7.36
CA LEU A 173 -8.55 -0.06 7.59
C LEU A 173 -7.79 -0.20 8.91
N VAL A 174 -8.11 -1.24 9.68
CA VAL A 174 -7.30 -1.66 10.84
C VAL A 174 -6.03 -2.37 10.38
N PRO A 175 -4.96 -2.45 11.22
CA PRO A 175 -3.80 -3.29 10.95
C PRO A 175 -4.20 -4.69 10.49
N MET A 176 -3.71 -5.10 9.31
CA MET A 176 -3.85 -6.45 8.80
C MET A 176 -2.53 -7.19 8.97
N PHE A 177 -2.61 -8.48 9.31
CA PHE A 177 -1.44 -9.27 9.64
C PHE A 177 -1.14 -10.31 8.55
N ASP A 178 0.11 -10.39 8.15
CA ASP A 178 0.61 -11.46 7.32
C ASP A 178 0.60 -12.82 8.06
N ASP A 179 0.71 -13.92 7.31
CA ASP A 179 0.75 -15.29 7.86
C ASP A 179 2.18 -15.68 8.22
N THR A 180 2.72 -15.03 9.25
CA THR A 180 4.06 -15.24 9.77
C THR A 180 4.05 -15.96 11.12
N ALA A 181 5.23 -16.28 11.63
CA ALA A 181 5.38 -16.95 12.94
C ALA A 181 4.97 -16.02 14.11
N ASP A 182 5.22 -14.71 14.00
CA ASP A 182 4.83 -13.71 15.01
C ASP A 182 4.32 -12.42 14.33
N PRO A 183 3.10 -12.47 13.77
CA PRO A 183 2.55 -11.37 12.99
C PRO A 183 2.37 -10.07 13.82
N VAL A 184 2.17 -10.21 15.13
CA VAL A 184 2.02 -9.08 16.05
C VAL A 184 3.36 -8.34 16.22
N GLU A 185 4.45 -9.07 16.47
CA GLU A 185 5.77 -8.45 16.62
C GLU A 185 6.30 -7.92 15.29
N ASP A 186 5.99 -8.57 14.17
CA ASP A 186 6.30 -8.09 12.83
C ASP A 186 5.62 -6.74 12.56
N TYR A 187 4.33 -6.61 12.91
CA TYR A 187 3.61 -5.34 12.76
C TYR A 187 4.19 -4.25 13.68
N LEU A 188 4.47 -4.57 14.93
CA LEU A 188 5.10 -3.63 15.88
C LEU A 188 6.50 -3.21 15.39
N THR A 189 7.23 -4.10 14.74
CA THR A 189 8.53 -3.78 14.12
C THR A 189 8.36 -2.78 12.97
N GLY A 190 7.38 -2.99 12.08
CA GLY A 190 7.02 -2.03 11.04
C GLY A 190 6.72 -0.64 11.62
N LEU A 191 5.86 -0.58 12.64
CA LEU A 191 5.53 0.70 13.30
C LEU A 191 6.75 1.41 13.91
N ARG A 192 7.71 0.67 14.50
CA ARG A 192 8.96 1.26 15.01
C ARG A 192 9.81 1.87 13.89
N LEU A 193 9.89 1.20 12.73
CA LEU A 193 10.64 1.70 11.58
C LEU A 193 10.00 2.95 10.98
N LEU A 194 8.67 2.96 10.85
CA LEU A 194 7.92 4.13 10.37
C LEU A 194 8.04 5.32 11.36
N GLU A 195 7.97 5.06 12.67
CA GLU A 195 8.13 6.09 13.71
C GLU A 195 9.52 6.72 13.66
N ALA A 196 10.57 5.92 13.47
CA ALA A 196 11.93 6.43 13.31
C ALA A 196 12.10 7.29 12.05
N ALA A 197 11.32 7.03 11.00
CA ALA A 197 11.32 7.79 9.76
C ALA A 197 10.46 9.07 9.81
N ALA A 198 9.51 9.15 10.75
CA ALA A 198 8.47 10.17 10.78
C ALA A 198 8.92 11.57 11.25
N ALA A 199 10.21 11.77 11.56
CA ALA A 199 10.69 13.02 12.19
C ALA A 199 10.41 14.28 11.37
N ASN A 200 10.46 14.18 10.03
CA ASN A 200 10.26 15.28 9.09
C ASN A 200 9.12 14.99 8.10
N VAL A 201 8.19 14.13 8.47
CA VAL A 201 7.01 13.81 7.64
C VAL A 201 5.89 14.79 7.97
N GLU A 202 5.50 15.55 6.95
CA GLU A 202 4.36 16.48 7.01
C GLU A 202 3.10 15.83 6.40
N ILE A 203 3.29 15.05 5.33
CA ILE A 203 2.19 14.41 4.59
C ILE A 203 2.33 12.88 4.67
N LEU A 204 1.24 12.24 5.05
CA LEU A 204 1.09 10.79 5.04
C LEU A 204 0.11 10.38 3.95
N VAL A 205 0.52 9.47 3.09
CA VAL A 205 -0.35 8.80 2.11
C VAL A 205 -0.40 7.32 2.44
N PRO A 206 -1.49 6.82 3.05
CA PRO A 206 -1.70 5.38 3.24
C PRO A 206 -2.11 4.72 1.93
N GLY A 207 -2.07 3.40 1.84
CA GLY A 207 -2.61 2.65 0.70
C GLY A 207 -4.12 2.89 0.53
N HIS A 208 -4.86 2.87 1.63
CA HIS A 208 -6.30 3.13 1.66
C HIS A 208 -6.67 4.24 2.63
N GLY A 209 -7.68 5.03 2.25
CA GLY A 209 -8.24 6.10 3.09
C GLY A 209 -7.64 7.48 2.83
N SER A 210 -7.76 8.38 3.80
CA SER A 210 -7.47 9.80 3.59
C SER A 210 -5.98 10.11 3.67
N VAL A 211 -5.51 10.98 2.78
CA VAL A 211 -4.20 11.64 2.93
C VAL A 211 -4.21 12.49 4.20
N GLY A 212 -3.20 12.32 5.06
CA GLY A 212 -3.08 12.99 6.35
C GLY A 212 -2.00 14.08 6.34
N THR A 213 -2.33 15.26 6.88
CA THR A 213 -1.34 16.31 7.18
C THR A 213 -1.06 16.29 8.68
N ASP A 214 0.22 16.21 9.08
CA ASP A 214 0.68 16.15 10.47
C ASP A 214 0.06 15.01 11.32
N GLN A 215 -0.47 13.96 10.65
CA GLN A 215 -1.20 12.87 11.30
C GLN A 215 -0.37 11.61 11.52
N THR A 216 0.83 11.52 10.97
CA THR A 216 1.64 10.29 10.96
C THR A 216 1.81 9.68 12.35
N ARG A 217 2.17 10.49 13.33
CA ARG A 217 2.36 10.00 14.72
C ARG A 217 1.05 9.56 15.39
N ALA A 218 -0.05 10.25 15.10
CA ALA A 218 -1.37 9.87 15.64
C ALA A 218 -1.82 8.52 15.08
N ARG A 219 -1.64 8.30 13.76
CA ARG A 219 -2.00 7.03 13.12
C ARG A 219 -1.06 5.88 13.54
N ILE A 220 0.24 6.13 13.73
CA ILE A 220 1.15 5.15 14.35
C ILE A 220 0.67 4.75 15.76
N SER A 221 0.23 5.73 16.55
CA SER A 221 -0.27 5.45 17.88
C SER A 221 -1.59 4.67 17.88
N LEU A 222 -2.48 4.96 16.94
CA LEU A 222 -3.74 4.25 16.75
C LEU A 222 -3.49 2.78 16.37
N ASP A 223 -2.66 2.54 15.33
CA ASP A 223 -2.31 1.18 14.92
C ASP A 223 -1.64 0.39 16.03
N ARG A 224 -0.71 1.03 16.75
CA ARG A 224 -0.03 0.42 17.91
C ARG A 224 -1.02 0.03 19.00
N ALA A 225 -1.98 0.90 19.33
CA ALA A 225 -3.00 0.62 20.33
C ALA A 225 -3.86 -0.58 19.93
N TYR A 226 -4.27 -0.66 18.66
CA TYR A 226 -5.01 -1.78 18.11
C TYR A 226 -4.22 -3.09 18.23
N VAL A 227 -2.98 -3.12 17.75
CA VAL A 227 -2.12 -4.31 17.76
C VAL A 227 -1.86 -4.81 19.19
N LEU A 228 -1.57 -3.89 20.11
CA LEU A 228 -1.35 -4.23 21.52
C LEU A 228 -2.62 -4.74 22.21
N ALA A 229 -3.80 -4.23 21.86
CA ALA A 229 -5.07 -4.74 22.39
C ALA A 229 -5.28 -6.19 21.95
N LEU A 230 -5.06 -6.52 20.67
CA LEU A 230 -5.17 -7.90 20.18
C LEU A 230 -4.15 -8.84 20.83
N ARG A 231 -2.88 -8.39 20.95
CA ARG A 231 -1.83 -9.16 21.65
C ARG A 231 -2.24 -9.52 23.08
N ASP A 232 -2.86 -8.56 23.78
CA ASP A 232 -3.26 -8.71 25.18
C ASP A 232 -4.63 -9.40 25.33
N GLY A 233 -5.25 -9.87 24.22
CA GLY A 233 -6.57 -10.51 24.21
C GLY A 233 -7.72 -9.57 24.61
N ARG A 234 -7.56 -8.26 24.37
CA ARG A 234 -8.56 -7.23 24.69
C ARG A 234 -9.25 -6.73 23.41
N GLU A 235 -10.51 -6.33 23.53
CA GLU A 235 -11.20 -5.62 22.46
C GLU A 235 -10.54 -4.24 22.26
N PRO A 236 -10.13 -3.87 21.03
CA PRO A 236 -9.58 -2.55 20.75
C PRO A 236 -10.66 -1.46 20.84
N ASP A 237 -10.32 -0.33 21.48
CA ASP A 237 -11.10 0.90 21.35
C ASP A 237 -10.62 1.65 20.10
N ASP A 238 -11.18 1.27 18.94
CA ASP A 238 -10.73 1.75 17.65
C ASP A 238 -11.91 2.29 16.82
N PRO A 239 -11.85 3.54 16.36
CA PRO A 239 -12.95 4.17 15.59
C PRO A 239 -13.26 3.49 14.26
N ARG A 240 -12.31 2.72 13.70
CA ARG A 240 -12.47 2.03 12.40
C ARG A 240 -13.38 0.81 12.47
N ILE A 241 -13.60 0.24 13.66
CA ILE A 241 -14.44 -0.95 13.88
C ILE A 241 -15.66 -0.68 14.76
N GLY A 242 -15.79 0.53 15.29
CA GLY A 242 -16.86 0.94 16.19
C GLY A 242 -18.04 1.59 15.47
N PRO A 243 -18.97 2.18 16.24
CA PRO A 243 -20.09 2.95 15.69
C PRO A 243 -19.67 4.18 14.87
N SER A 244 -18.40 4.59 15.00
CA SER A 244 -17.78 5.72 14.29
C SER A 244 -17.11 5.30 12.99
N ALA A 245 -17.15 4.00 12.63
CA ALA A 245 -16.60 3.52 11.38
C ALA A 245 -17.18 4.30 10.20
N LYS A 246 -16.34 4.59 9.22
CA LYS A 246 -16.75 5.32 8.03
C LYS A 246 -17.82 4.55 7.28
N PRO A 247 -18.91 5.19 6.81
CA PRO A 247 -19.93 4.52 6.00
C PRO A 247 -19.32 3.82 4.78
N GLY A 248 -19.72 2.56 4.53
CA GLY A 248 -19.16 1.70 3.49
C GLY A 248 -17.95 0.86 3.93
N TRP A 249 -17.45 1.06 5.17
CA TRP A 249 -16.34 0.31 5.75
C TRP A 249 -16.75 -0.59 6.92
N GLU A 250 -18.03 -0.87 7.06
CA GLU A 250 -18.58 -1.70 8.16
C GLU A 250 -18.01 -3.12 8.16
N TRP A 251 -17.61 -3.64 7.00
CA TRP A 251 -16.97 -4.95 6.81
C TRP A 251 -15.61 -5.08 7.52
N VAL A 252 -14.95 -3.96 7.83
CA VAL A 252 -13.67 -3.94 8.58
C VAL A 252 -13.86 -4.56 9.98
N ARG A 253 -15.07 -4.54 10.54
CA ARG A 253 -15.38 -5.24 11.77
C ARG A 253 -15.26 -6.76 11.62
N ASP A 254 -15.75 -7.33 10.53
CA ASP A 254 -15.66 -8.77 10.26
C ASP A 254 -14.20 -9.20 10.08
N LEU A 255 -13.40 -8.35 9.40
CA LEU A 255 -11.97 -8.52 9.26
C LEU A 255 -11.27 -8.54 10.65
N HIS A 256 -11.56 -7.54 11.49
CA HIS A 256 -11.06 -7.48 12.87
C HIS A 256 -11.37 -8.77 13.64
N GLU A 257 -12.65 -9.21 13.64
CA GLU A 257 -13.06 -10.43 14.35
C GLU A 257 -12.35 -11.68 13.85
N GLY A 258 -12.09 -11.75 12.53
CA GLY A 258 -11.31 -12.83 11.90
C GLY A 258 -9.88 -12.87 12.44
N GLN A 259 -9.20 -11.73 12.47
CA GLN A 259 -7.83 -11.57 12.95
C GLN A 259 -7.72 -11.85 14.46
N ALA A 260 -8.64 -11.32 15.26
CA ALA A 260 -8.65 -11.55 16.71
C ALA A 260 -8.74 -13.04 17.04
N ARG A 261 -9.62 -13.78 16.30
CA ARG A 261 -9.72 -15.25 16.45
C ARG A 261 -8.42 -15.97 16.05
N LYS A 262 -7.72 -15.50 15.00
CA LYS A 262 -6.46 -16.10 14.53
C LYS A 262 -5.36 -15.91 15.58
N ILE A 263 -5.17 -14.69 16.07
CA ILE A 263 -4.15 -14.37 17.08
C ILE A 263 -4.39 -15.11 18.40
N ALA A 264 -5.65 -15.20 18.87
CA ALA A 264 -5.97 -15.94 20.07
C ALA A 264 -5.59 -17.44 20.01
N ARG A 265 -5.63 -18.04 18.81
CA ARG A 265 -5.25 -19.47 18.59
C ARG A 265 -3.74 -19.69 18.59
N THR A 266 -2.96 -18.69 18.17
CA THR A 266 -1.50 -18.79 18.14
C THR A 266 -0.85 -18.47 19.47
N SER A 267 -1.58 -17.81 20.38
CA SER A 267 -1.07 -17.43 21.72
C SER A 267 -1.39 -18.43 22.82
N GLY A 268 -2.12 -19.52 22.55
CA GLY A 268 -2.51 -20.59 23.49
C GLY A 268 -1.85 -21.90 23.16
#